data_0b00626244de026756e282cfe703e6f9
#
_entry.id   0b00626244de026756e282cfe703e6f9
#
_cell.length_a   1.000
_cell.length_b   1.000
_cell.length_c   1.000
_cell.angle_alpha   90.00
_cell.angle_beta   90.00
_cell.angle_gamma   90.00
#
_symmetry.space_group_name_H-M   'P 1'
#
loop_
_entity.id
_entity.type
_entity.pdbx_description
1 polymer ?
#
loop_
_entity_poly.entity_id
_entity_poly.type
_entity_poly.pdbx_seq_one_letter_code
_entity_poly.pdbx_strand_id
1 'polypeptide(L)'
;MAFINKRALYSTSRALHIYISTALFFLLILFCVSGIVLNHVDWLKNDKNNGQVSTAIPQALMAKANTQLDTLPTLYPDIEAFFAEQYALTKVKSIEWEKEDALVMLDYPLPAGFAYAELDFTTGELNLDYQTGGFLSLIGDLHKGRHSGAVWSWVIDISAVLMIIFSITGMIILFQNRKKRLAGIWITVLGIATPLVIYLCWVPQIKGVS
;
A
#
# COMPACT_ATOMS: atom_id res chain seq x y z
N MET A 1 28.32 31.16 15.00
CA MET A 1 28.16 30.19 13.89
C MET A 1 29.24 29.14 14.03
N ALA A 2 28.85 27.87 14.32
CA ALA A 2 29.81 26.79 14.42
C ALA A 2 30.34 26.47 13.01
N PHE A 3 31.65 26.61 12.79
CA PHE A 3 32.31 26.25 11.56
C PHE A 3 32.21 24.71 11.38
N ILE A 4 31.36 24.26 10.47
CA ILE A 4 31.26 22.85 10.14
C ILE A 4 32.63 22.37 9.65
N ASN A 5 33.24 21.45 10.38
CA ASN A 5 34.50 20.85 9.98
C ASN A 5 34.29 20.01 8.71
N LYS A 6 34.73 20.53 7.56
CA LYS A 6 34.55 19.90 6.24
C LYS A 6 35.04 18.43 6.22
N ARG A 7 36.15 18.13 6.94
CA ARG A 7 36.69 16.78 6.99
C ARG A 7 35.75 15.82 7.72
N ALA A 8 35.16 16.28 8.83
CA ALA A 8 34.17 15.49 9.57
C ALA A 8 32.90 15.31 8.75
N LEU A 9 32.38 16.35 8.10
CA LEU A 9 31.21 16.29 7.23
C LEU A 9 31.37 15.20 6.15
N TYR A 10 32.48 15.22 5.41
CA TYR A 10 32.71 14.23 4.33
C TYR A 10 32.93 12.81 4.86
N SER A 11 33.58 12.66 5.99
CA SER A 11 33.77 11.33 6.63
C SER A 11 32.44 10.75 7.07
N THR A 12 31.62 11.52 7.77
CA THR A 12 30.28 11.11 8.22
C THR A 12 29.36 10.82 7.05
N SER A 13 29.35 11.69 6.01
CA SER A 13 28.51 11.46 4.81
C SER A 13 28.89 10.16 4.10
N ARG A 14 30.17 9.82 4.02
CA ARG A 14 30.61 8.56 3.44
C ARG A 14 30.16 7.34 4.27
N ALA A 15 30.33 7.40 5.57
CA ALA A 15 29.90 6.32 6.46
C ALA A 15 28.38 6.12 6.36
N LEU A 16 27.59 7.19 6.48
CA LEU A 16 26.13 7.13 6.35
C LEU A 16 25.71 6.59 4.98
N HIS A 17 26.32 7.08 3.90
CA HIS A 17 25.98 6.63 2.55
C HIS A 17 26.19 5.12 2.38
N ILE A 18 27.33 4.59 2.87
CA ILE A 18 27.65 3.16 2.79
C ILE A 18 26.67 2.34 3.63
N TYR A 19 26.47 2.68 4.91
CA TYR A 19 25.62 1.90 5.78
C TYR A 19 24.14 1.95 5.37
N ILE A 20 23.64 3.12 5.00
CA ILE A 20 22.26 3.27 4.55
C ILE A 20 22.03 2.52 3.23
N SER A 21 22.94 2.64 2.25
CA SER A 21 22.79 1.91 0.98
C SER A 21 22.80 0.40 1.19
N THR A 22 23.62 -0.10 2.09
CA THR A 22 23.69 -1.53 2.41
C THR A 22 22.40 -1.99 3.12
N ALA A 23 21.93 -1.22 4.10
CA ALA A 23 20.70 -1.53 4.82
C ALA A 23 19.45 -1.50 3.92
N LEU A 24 19.39 -0.55 2.99
CA LEU A 24 18.26 -0.40 2.07
C LEU A 24 18.39 -1.22 0.78
N PHE A 25 19.49 -1.95 0.57
CA PHE A 25 19.77 -2.62 -0.70
C PHE A 25 18.59 -3.46 -1.23
N PHE A 26 18.06 -4.33 -0.38
CA PHE A 26 16.92 -5.19 -0.73
C PHE A 26 15.64 -4.38 -0.99
N LEU A 27 15.31 -3.43 -0.08
CA LEU A 27 14.11 -2.60 -0.21
C LEU A 27 14.17 -1.72 -1.46
N LEU A 28 15.33 -1.20 -1.81
CA LEU A 28 15.51 -0.40 -3.02
C LEU A 28 15.24 -1.23 -4.28
N ILE A 29 15.75 -2.45 -4.35
CA ILE A 29 15.46 -3.38 -5.46
C ILE A 29 13.96 -3.71 -5.48
N LEU A 30 13.37 -4.04 -4.32
CA LEU A 30 11.95 -4.34 -4.21
C LEU A 30 11.09 -3.19 -4.75
N PHE A 31 11.36 -1.96 -4.33
CA PHE A 31 10.61 -0.79 -4.79
C PHE A 31 10.86 -0.48 -6.27
N CYS A 32 12.07 -0.67 -6.80
CA CYS A 32 12.33 -0.51 -8.23
C CYS A 32 11.55 -1.54 -9.07
N VAL A 33 11.62 -2.82 -8.70
CA VAL A 33 10.92 -3.89 -9.43
C VAL A 33 9.41 -3.72 -9.32
N SER A 34 8.88 -3.48 -8.13
CA SER A 34 7.45 -3.26 -7.93
C SER A 34 6.93 -2.00 -8.63
N GLY A 35 7.75 -0.94 -8.72
CA GLY A 35 7.43 0.25 -9.52
C GLY A 35 7.28 -0.06 -11.01
N ILE A 36 8.15 -0.92 -11.57
CA ILE A 36 8.02 -1.40 -12.95
C ILE A 36 6.71 -2.20 -13.12
N VAL A 37 6.42 -3.11 -12.20
CA VAL A 37 5.18 -3.91 -12.22
C VAL A 37 3.94 -3.00 -12.20
N LEU A 38 3.94 -1.97 -11.36
CA LEU A 38 2.84 -1.01 -11.27
C LEU A 38 2.62 -0.20 -12.55
N ASN A 39 3.67 0.02 -13.34
CA ASN A 39 3.57 0.68 -14.64
C ASN A 39 3.00 -0.25 -15.73
N HIS A 40 2.93 -1.56 -15.48
CA HIS A 40 2.40 -2.57 -16.42
C HIS A 40 1.10 -3.18 -15.86
N VAL A 41 0.02 -2.41 -15.94
CA VAL A 41 -1.29 -2.77 -15.36
C VAL A 41 -1.83 -4.12 -15.86
N ASP A 42 -1.51 -4.49 -17.10
CA ASP A 42 -1.97 -5.75 -17.67
C ASP A 42 -1.33 -6.98 -17.00
N TRP A 43 -0.11 -6.85 -16.50
CA TRP A 43 0.51 -7.92 -15.70
C TRP A 43 -0.26 -8.16 -14.39
N LEU A 44 -0.74 -7.07 -13.77
CA LEU A 44 -1.52 -7.13 -12.53
C LEU A 44 -2.92 -7.73 -12.75
N LYS A 45 -3.55 -7.48 -13.91
CA LYS A 45 -4.86 -8.05 -14.24
C LYS A 45 -4.80 -9.57 -14.38
N ASN A 46 -3.75 -10.06 -15.05
CA ASN A 46 -3.56 -11.49 -15.29
C ASN A 46 -3.12 -12.26 -14.04
N ASP A 47 -2.72 -11.56 -12.96
CA ASP A 47 -2.25 -12.12 -11.69
C ASP A 47 -3.37 -12.25 -10.65
N LYS A 48 -4.64 -12.11 -11.05
CA LYS A 48 -5.80 -12.10 -10.14
C LYS A 48 -6.71 -13.30 -10.37
N ASN A 49 -7.14 -13.91 -9.26
CA ASN A 49 -8.13 -14.96 -9.23
C ASN A 49 -9.36 -14.48 -8.47
N ASN A 50 -10.53 -14.71 -9.04
CA ASN A 50 -11.81 -14.41 -8.40
C ASN A 50 -12.46 -15.71 -7.94
N GLY A 51 -13.11 -15.67 -6.80
CA GLY A 51 -13.90 -16.78 -6.29
C GLY A 51 -15.15 -16.29 -5.59
N GLN A 52 -16.10 -17.19 -5.46
CA GLN A 52 -17.34 -16.96 -4.74
C GLN A 52 -17.64 -18.18 -3.87
N VAL A 53 -18.09 -17.94 -2.65
CA VAL A 53 -18.56 -18.95 -1.71
C VAL A 53 -19.96 -18.56 -1.27
N SER A 54 -20.94 -19.46 -1.53
CA SER A 54 -22.30 -19.29 -1.02
C SER A 54 -22.56 -20.41 0.00
N THR A 55 -23.01 -20.03 1.19
CA THR A 55 -23.29 -20.95 2.29
C THR A 55 -24.41 -20.40 3.16
N ALA A 56 -24.90 -21.19 4.10
CA ALA A 56 -25.89 -20.72 5.06
C ALA A 56 -25.23 -19.92 6.19
N ILE A 57 -25.90 -18.87 6.65
CA ILE A 57 -25.50 -18.13 7.85
C ILE A 57 -25.54 -19.10 9.04
N PRO A 58 -24.54 -19.09 9.95
CA PRO A 58 -24.55 -19.93 11.14
C PRO A 58 -25.80 -19.75 11.97
N GLN A 59 -26.39 -20.86 12.44
CA GLN A 59 -27.63 -20.84 13.22
C GLN A 59 -27.52 -19.94 14.46
N ALA A 60 -26.34 -19.84 15.08
CA ALA A 60 -26.11 -18.99 16.24
C ALA A 60 -26.27 -17.49 15.89
N LEU A 61 -25.83 -17.06 14.72
CA LEU A 61 -26.01 -15.70 14.23
C LEU A 61 -27.47 -15.43 13.84
N MET A 62 -28.10 -16.40 13.14
CA MET A 62 -29.52 -16.32 12.78
C MET A 62 -30.43 -16.21 14.01
N ALA A 63 -30.19 -17.00 15.05
CA ALA A 63 -30.99 -16.95 16.30
C ALA A 63 -30.86 -15.61 16.99
N LYS A 64 -29.68 -15.01 17.03
CA LYS A 64 -29.46 -13.66 17.59
C LYS A 64 -30.12 -12.59 16.72
N ALA A 65 -30.03 -12.68 15.40
CA ALA A 65 -30.63 -11.74 14.48
C ALA A 65 -32.17 -11.71 14.61
N ASN A 66 -32.82 -12.86 14.70
CA ASN A 66 -34.27 -12.97 14.86
C ASN A 66 -34.80 -12.32 16.15
N THR A 67 -33.98 -12.20 17.18
CA THR A 67 -34.36 -11.51 18.45
C THR A 67 -34.01 -10.02 18.43
N GLN A 68 -33.21 -9.56 17.53
CA GLN A 68 -32.59 -8.23 17.53
C GLN A 68 -32.56 -7.54 16.14
N LEU A 69 -33.52 -7.84 15.26
CA LEU A 69 -33.59 -7.25 13.94
C LEU A 69 -33.53 -5.70 13.92
N ASP A 70 -34.10 -5.06 14.96
CA ASP A 70 -34.03 -3.59 15.13
C ASP A 70 -32.69 -3.09 15.68
N THR A 71 -31.84 -3.98 16.19
CA THR A 71 -30.54 -3.67 16.80
C THR A 71 -29.40 -4.44 16.18
N LEU A 72 -29.49 -4.75 14.88
CA LEU A 72 -28.45 -5.45 14.10
C LEU A 72 -27.03 -4.90 14.32
N PRO A 73 -26.80 -3.59 14.52
CA PRO A 73 -25.48 -3.08 14.89
C PRO A 73 -24.87 -3.72 16.14
N THR A 74 -25.69 -4.27 17.05
CA THR A 74 -25.18 -4.99 18.23
C THR A 74 -24.57 -6.35 17.89
N LEU A 75 -24.87 -6.89 16.70
CA LEU A 75 -24.33 -8.16 16.19
C LEU A 75 -23.02 -8.01 15.41
N TYR A 76 -22.60 -6.79 15.08
CA TYR A 76 -21.37 -6.59 14.31
C TYR A 76 -20.15 -7.27 14.93
N PRO A 77 -19.91 -7.23 16.25
CA PRO A 77 -18.78 -7.95 16.85
C PRO A 77 -18.86 -9.47 16.67
N ASP A 78 -20.06 -10.06 16.73
CA ASP A 78 -20.24 -11.50 16.52
C ASP A 78 -20.02 -11.87 15.05
N ILE A 79 -20.47 -11.03 14.11
CA ILE A 79 -20.26 -11.22 12.68
C ILE A 79 -18.76 -11.10 12.34
N GLU A 80 -18.07 -10.07 12.85
CA GLU A 80 -16.63 -9.90 12.67
C GLU A 80 -15.84 -11.09 13.25
N ALA A 81 -16.23 -11.57 14.45
CA ALA A 81 -15.60 -12.75 15.06
C ALA A 81 -15.77 -13.99 14.20
N PHE A 82 -16.96 -14.20 13.63
CA PHE A 82 -17.22 -15.32 12.71
C PHE A 82 -16.34 -15.25 11.47
N PHE A 83 -16.22 -14.09 10.81
CA PHE A 83 -15.37 -13.94 9.64
C PHE A 83 -13.89 -14.07 9.98
N ALA A 84 -13.45 -13.61 11.14
CA ALA A 84 -12.08 -13.77 11.61
C ALA A 84 -11.73 -15.23 11.86
N GLU A 85 -12.63 -16.01 12.46
CA GLU A 85 -12.41 -17.42 12.78
C GLU A 85 -12.51 -18.33 11.55
N GLN A 86 -13.54 -18.11 10.71
CA GLN A 86 -13.84 -19.02 9.59
C GLN A 86 -13.01 -18.71 8.34
N TYR A 87 -12.74 -17.43 8.08
CA TYR A 87 -12.11 -16.97 6.84
C TYR A 87 -10.82 -16.16 7.06
N ALA A 88 -10.36 -16.01 8.31
CA ALA A 88 -9.21 -15.19 8.69
C ALA A 88 -9.34 -13.68 8.27
N LEU A 89 -10.57 -13.20 8.08
CA LEU A 89 -10.88 -11.82 7.73
C LEU A 89 -11.01 -10.98 9.01
N THR A 90 -9.96 -10.23 9.37
CA THR A 90 -9.87 -9.55 10.68
C THR A 90 -10.02 -8.03 10.62
N LYS A 91 -9.98 -7.43 9.43
CA LYS A 91 -10.03 -5.97 9.27
C LYS A 91 -11.12 -5.58 8.31
N VAL A 92 -12.30 -5.31 8.84
CA VAL A 92 -13.39 -4.74 8.09
C VAL A 92 -13.11 -3.25 7.82
N LYS A 93 -13.39 -2.79 6.61
CA LYS A 93 -13.28 -1.38 6.20
C LYS A 93 -14.62 -0.66 6.36
N SER A 94 -15.69 -1.30 5.93
CA SER A 94 -17.05 -0.80 6.09
C SER A 94 -18.01 -1.94 6.38
N ILE A 95 -19.03 -1.64 7.19
CA ILE A 95 -20.19 -2.47 7.41
C ILE A 95 -21.38 -1.60 7.03
N GLU A 96 -22.18 -2.07 6.09
CA GLU A 96 -23.38 -1.41 5.63
C GLU A 96 -24.57 -2.32 5.98
N TRP A 97 -25.62 -1.74 6.47
CA TRP A 97 -26.83 -2.45 6.84
C TRP A 97 -28.05 -1.83 6.18
N GLU A 98 -28.71 -2.62 5.34
CA GLU A 98 -29.99 -2.30 4.74
C GLU A 98 -31.10 -2.91 5.59
N LYS A 99 -31.74 -2.03 6.38
CA LYS A 99 -32.73 -2.47 7.39
C LYS A 99 -33.97 -3.09 6.76
N GLU A 100 -34.41 -2.57 5.60
CA GLU A 100 -35.63 -3.01 4.92
C GLU A 100 -35.52 -4.46 4.43
N ASP A 101 -34.33 -4.82 3.95
CA ASP A 101 -34.04 -6.15 3.39
C ASP A 101 -33.34 -7.07 4.37
N ALA A 102 -33.07 -6.62 5.60
CA ALA A 102 -32.30 -7.32 6.63
C ALA A 102 -30.95 -7.83 6.10
N LEU A 103 -30.27 -7.02 5.28
CA LEU A 103 -29.06 -7.34 4.58
C LEU A 103 -27.85 -6.64 5.23
N VAL A 104 -26.80 -7.39 5.54
CA VAL A 104 -25.53 -6.85 6.05
C VAL A 104 -24.43 -7.10 5.04
N MET A 105 -23.75 -6.02 4.64
CA MET A 105 -22.65 -6.05 3.70
C MET A 105 -21.36 -5.63 4.39
N LEU A 106 -20.28 -6.42 4.20
CA LEU A 106 -18.96 -6.17 4.79
C LEU A 106 -17.90 -6.12 3.69
N ASP A 107 -17.07 -5.06 3.71
CA ASP A 107 -15.92 -4.88 2.81
C ASP A 107 -14.62 -5.16 3.59
N TYR A 108 -13.91 -6.21 3.17
CA TYR A 108 -12.61 -6.62 3.71
C TYR A 108 -11.52 -6.37 2.69
N PRO A 109 -10.75 -5.28 2.81
CA PRO A 109 -9.60 -5.04 1.97
C PRO A 109 -8.45 -5.97 2.35
N LEU A 110 -7.90 -6.66 1.36
CA LEU A 110 -6.79 -7.59 1.52
C LEU A 110 -5.57 -7.12 0.72
N PRO A 111 -4.35 -7.45 1.14
CA PRO A 111 -3.18 -7.30 0.28
C PRO A 111 -3.39 -8.10 -1.02
N ALA A 112 -3.21 -7.43 -2.15
CA ALA A 112 -3.44 -7.99 -3.49
C ALA A 112 -4.89 -8.34 -3.83
N GLY A 113 -5.90 -7.99 -2.99
CA GLY A 113 -7.27 -8.36 -3.25
C GLY A 113 -8.30 -7.68 -2.37
N PHE A 114 -9.46 -8.31 -2.31
CA PHE A 114 -10.56 -7.92 -1.41
C PHE A 114 -11.44 -9.14 -1.12
N ALA A 115 -12.24 -9.07 -0.07
CA ALA A 115 -13.37 -9.96 0.14
C ALA A 115 -14.59 -9.09 0.48
N TYR A 116 -15.70 -9.38 -0.17
CA TYR A 116 -16.98 -8.73 0.04
C TYR A 116 -17.98 -9.77 0.51
N ALA A 117 -18.50 -9.60 1.70
CA ALA A 117 -19.46 -10.52 2.30
C ALA A 117 -20.84 -9.89 2.38
N GLU A 118 -21.84 -10.64 1.99
CA GLU A 118 -23.25 -10.30 2.04
C GLU A 118 -24.00 -11.36 2.86
N LEU A 119 -24.63 -10.93 3.94
CA LEU A 119 -25.47 -11.77 4.81
C LEU A 119 -26.91 -11.34 4.67
N ASP A 120 -27.73 -12.19 4.07
CA ASP A 120 -29.18 -12.01 3.99
C ASP A 120 -29.85 -12.78 5.13
N PHE A 121 -30.30 -12.05 6.15
CA PHE A 121 -30.98 -12.62 7.30
C PHE A 121 -32.43 -12.99 7.03
N THR A 122 -32.99 -12.64 5.86
CA THR A 122 -34.34 -13.10 5.45
C THR A 122 -34.30 -14.48 4.86
N THR A 123 -33.32 -14.77 4.00
CA THR A 123 -33.13 -16.07 3.36
C THR A 123 -32.22 -17.00 4.18
N GLY A 124 -31.38 -16.45 5.03
CA GLY A 124 -30.36 -17.17 5.78
C GLY A 124 -29.13 -17.51 4.93
N GLU A 125 -28.91 -16.82 3.82
CA GLU A 125 -27.79 -17.03 2.92
C GLU A 125 -26.64 -16.08 3.23
N LEU A 126 -25.42 -16.60 3.11
CA LEU A 126 -24.17 -15.87 3.14
C LEU A 126 -23.47 -16.03 1.82
N ASN A 127 -23.22 -14.92 1.14
CA ASN A 127 -22.44 -14.86 -0.08
C ASN A 127 -21.12 -14.12 0.19
N LEU A 128 -20.01 -14.75 -0.16
CA LEU A 128 -18.66 -14.19 -0.02
C LEU A 128 -18.00 -14.15 -1.39
N ASP A 129 -17.93 -12.97 -1.98
CA ASP A 129 -17.16 -12.71 -3.19
C ASP A 129 -15.75 -12.29 -2.80
N TYR A 130 -14.74 -12.92 -3.38
CA TYR A 130 -13.37 -12.56 -3.10
C TYR A 130 -12.50 -12.53 -4.36
N GLN A 131 -11.51 -11.66 -4.32
CA GLN A 131 -10.44 -11.60 -5.30
C GLN A 131 -9.11 -11.76 -4.58
N THR A 132 -8.30 -12.69 -5.04
CA THR A 132 -6.92 -12.86 -4.57
C THR A 132 -5.97 -12.57 -5.72
N GLY A 133 -4.93 -11.79 -5.47
CA GLY A 133 -3.86 -11.56 -6.43
C GLY A 133 -2.67 -12.45 -6.13
N GLY A 134 -1.86 -12.72 -7.15
CA GLY A 134 -0.61 -13.42 -7.01
C GLY A 134 0.52 -12.52 -6.52
N PHE A 135 1.75 -12.95 -6.79
CA PHE A 135 2.96 -12.27 -6.30
C PHE A 135 3.11 -10.83 -6.85
N LEU A 136 2.77 -10.60 -8.13
CA LEU A 136 2.90 -9.27 -8.74
C LEU A 136 1.92 -8.27 -8.11
N SER A 137 0.69 -8.69 -7.87
CA SER A 137 -0.32 -7.89 -7.19
C SER A 137 0.09 -7.57 -5.76
N LEU A 138 0.66 -8.56 -5.04
CA LEU A 138 1.15 -8.39 -3.68
C LEU A 138 2.27 -7.34 -3.61
N ILE A 139 3.32 -7.46 -4.43
CA ILE A 139 4.43 -6.48 -4.40
C ILE A 139 3.99 -5.10 -4.85
N GLY A 140 2.98 -5.00 -5.74
CA GLY A 140 2.37 -3.74 -6.12
C GLY A 140 1.64 -3.06 -4.97
N ASP A 141 0.89 -3.79 -4.17
CA ASP A 141 0.19 -3.24 -3.00
C ASP A 141 1.14 -2.95 -1.84
N LEU A 142 2.17 -3.77 -1.64
CA LEU A 142 3.26 -3.47 -0.71
C LEU A 142 3.99 -2.17 -1.08
N HIS A 143 4.24 -1.93 -2.38
CA HIS A 143 4.83 -0.67 -2.85
C HIS A 143 3.98 0.55 -2.50
N LYS A 144 2.65 0.43 -2.63
CA LYS A 144 1.69 1.51 -2.33
C LYS A 144 1.37 1.62 -0.84
N GLY A 145 1.76 0.63 -0.02
CA GLY A 145 1.35 0.53 1.38
C GLY A 145 -0.13 0.24 1.58
N ARG A 146 -0.83 -0.29 0.54
CA ARG A 146 -2.26 -0.57 0.62
C ARG A 146 -2.52 -1.85 1.39
N HIS A 147 -3.42 -1.76 2.38
CA HIS A 147 -3.92 -2.89 3.16
C HIS A 147 -2.83 -3.75 3.84
N SER A 148 -1.59 -3.24 3.90
CA SER A 148 -0.40 -3.95 4.40
C SER A 148 -0.18 -3.79 5.91
N GLY A 149 -1.06 -3.05 6.58
CA GLY A 149 -1.02 -2.81 8.02
C GLY A 149 -0.05 -1.69 8.46
N ALA A 150 -0.21 -1.25 9.71
CA ALA A 150 0.53 -0.12 10.26
C ALA A 150 2.06 -0.35 10.30
N VAL A 151 2.48 -1.59 10.58
CA VAL A 151 3.91 -1.92 10.65
C VAL A 151 4.58 -1.72 9.30
N TRP A 152 3.93 -2.12 8.20
CA TRP A 152 4.47 -1.93 6.86
C TRP A 152 4.50 -0.46 6.44
N SER A 153 3.51 0.34 6.84
CA SER A 153 3.52 1.80 6.63
C SER A 153 4.76 2.43 7.27
N TRP A 154 5.11 2.05 8.50
CA TRP A 154 6.35 2.50 9.13
C TRP A 154 7.61 2.07 8.37
N VAL A 155 7.63 0.86 7.81
CA VAL A 155 8.76 0.41 6.97
C VAL A 155 8.94 1.31 5.75
N ILE A 156 7.82 1.69 5.09
CA ILE A 156 7.84 2.60 3.94
C ILE A 156 8.36 3.97 4.34
N ASP A 157 7.81 4.57 5.41
CA ASP A 157 8.17 5.92 5.85
C ASP A 157 9.64 6.01 6.25
N ILE A 158 10.11 5.06 7.07
CA ILE A 158 11.52 4.99 7.49
C ILE A 158 12.42 4.80 6.28
N SER A 159 12.06 3.91 5.35
CA SER A 159 12.83 3.69 4.13
C SER A 159 12.91 4.93 3.27
N ALA A 160 11.81 5.68 3.13
CA ALA A 160 11.77 6.94 2.37
C ALA A 160 12.70 7.99 2.99
N VAL A 161 12.67 8.16 4.31
CA VAL A 161 13.58 9.09 5.02
C VAL A 161 15.04 8.69 4.83
N LEU A 162 15.35 7.39 4.96
CA LEU A 162 16.70 6.89 4.74
C LEU A 162 17.16 7.08 3.29
N MET A 163 16.29 6.89 2.29
CA MET A 163 16.60 7.16 0.88
C MET A 163 16.89 8.65 0.63
N ILE A 164 16.19 9.57 1.31
CA ILE A 164 16.49 11.00 1.24
C ILE A 164 17.89 11.28 1.80
N ILE A 165 18.22 10.73 2.98
CA ILE A 165 19.55 10.88 3.60
C ILE A 165 20.64 10.28 2.69
N PHE A 166 20.39 9.10 2.11
CA PHE A 166 21.28 8.46 1.15
C PHE A 166 21.56 9.38 -0.06
N SER A 167 20.52 9.98 -0.62
CA SER A 167 20.65 10.89 -1.78
C SER A 167 21.43 12.16 -1.43
N ILE A 168 21.16 12.76 -0.28
CA ILE A 168 21.87 13.96 0.22
C ILE A 168 23.35 13.64 0.48
N THR A 169 23.63 12.51 1.14
CA THR A 169 25.02 12.11 1.42
C THR A 169 25.79 11.80 0.14
N GLY A 170 25.15 11.18 -0.86
CA GLY A 170 25.73 10.98 -2.19
C GLY A 170 26.11 12.29 -2.87
N MET A 171 25.23 13.31 -2.77
CA MET A 171 25.50 14.64 -3.31
C MET A 171 26.69 15.32 -2.58
N ILE A 172 26.77 15.22 -1.25
CA ILE A 172 27.89 15.76 -0.46
C ILE A 172 29.21 15.10 -0.90
N ILE A 173 29.22 13.78 -1.11
CA ILE A 173 30.40 13.03 -1.58
C ILE A 173 30.80 13.49 -2.99
N LEU A 174 29.82 13.74 -3.88
CA LEU A 174 30.07 14.29 -5.22
C LEU A 174 30.79 15.64 -5.16
N PHE A 175 30.34 16.54 -4.28
CA PHE A 175 30.99 17.86 -4.11
C PHE A 175 32.43 17.78 -3.60
N GLN A 176 32.79 16.74 -2.88
CA GLN A 176 34.17 16.50 -2.45
C GLN A 176 35.09 16.21 -3.65
N ASN A 177 34.58 15.56 -4.69
CA ASN A 177 35.37 15.17 -5.86
C ASN A 177 35.49 16.31 -6.87
N ARG A 178 36.53 17.12 -6.75
CA ARG A 178 36.75 18.30 -7.60
C ARG A 178 36.76 18.00 -9.10
N LYS A 179 37.23 16.79 -9.52
CA LYS A 179 37.30 16.41 -10.93
C LYS A 179 35.93 16.06 -11.51
N LYS A 180 35.05 15.45 -10.72
CA LYS A 180 33.74 14.92 -11.20
C LYS A 180 32.56 15.82 -10.83
N ARG A 181 32.72 16.81 -9.94
CA ARG A 181 31.59 17.58 -9.40
C ARG A 181 30.80 18.34 -10.49
N LEU A 182 31.49 18.93 -11.47
CA LEU A 182 30.82 19.70 -12.53
C LEU A 182 29.95 18.79 -13.41
N ALA A 183 30.50 17.68 -13.86
CA ALA A 183 29.74 16.67 -14.62
C ALA A 183 28.57 16.12 -13.79
N GLY A 184 28.79 15.83 -12.50
CA GLY A 184 27.73 15.34 -11.62
C GLY A 184 26.61 16.37 -11.41
N ILE A 185 26.92 17.65 -11.27
CA ILE A 185 25.92 18.73 -11.19
C ILE A 185 25.08 18.76 -12.47
N TRP A 186 25.70 18.72 -13.65
CA TRP A 186 24.97 18.69 -14.91
C TRP A 186 24.05 17.46 -15.02
N ILE A 187 24.51 16.28 -14.62
CA ILE A 187 23.69 15.07 -14.61
C ILE A 187 22.51 15.24 -13.63
N THR A 188 22.75 15.84 -12.46
CA THR A 188 21.65 16.10 -11.48
C THR A 188 20.63 17.08 -12.06
N VAL A 189 21.09 18.18 -12.69
CA VAL A 189 20.18 19.13 -13.33
C VAL A 189 19.36 18.47 -14.44
N LEU A 190 19.98 17.64 -15.29
CA LEU A 190 19.26 16.87 -16.30
C LEU A 190 18.27 15.89 -15.68
N GLY A 191 18.66 15.22 -14.60
CA GLY A 191 17.78 14.27 -13.88
C GLY A 191 16.53 14.94 -13.28
N ILE A 192 16.63 16.21 -12.87
CA ILE A 192 15.51 17.01 -12.39
C ILE A 192 14.69 17.57 -13.57
N ALA A 193 15.38 18.10 -14.58
CA ALA A 193 14.71 18.75 -15.72
C ALA A 193 13.91 17.76 -16.58
N THR A 194 14.43 16.56 -16.80
CA THR A 194 13.80 15.55 -17.66
C THR A 194 12.36 15.22 -17.23
N PRO A 195 12.06 14.76 -15.98
CA PRO A 195 10.70 14.45 -15.57
C PRO A 195 9.80 15.70 -15.56
N LEU A 196 10.35 16.87 -15.23
CA LEU A 196 9.58 18.12 -15.25
C LEU A 196 9.14 18.49 -16.68
N VAL A 197 10.06 18.43 -17.65
CA VAL A 197 9.75 18.69 -19.06
C VAL A 197 8.73 17.68 -19.59
N ILE A 198 8.91 16.38 -19.29
CA ILE A 198 7.97 15.33 -19.69
C ILE A 198 6.57 15.62 -19.11
N TYR A 199 6.50 15.97 -17.82
CA TYR A 199 5.24 16.31 -17.18
C TYR A 199 4.54 17.49 -17.85
N LEU A 200 5.28 18.57 -18.14
CA LEU A 200 4.71 19.77 -18.74
C LEU A 200 4.30 19.60 -20.21
N CYS A 201 5.03 18.76 -20.97
CA CYS A 201 4.83 18.65 -22.41
C CYS A 201 3.94 17.46 -22.83
N TRP A 202 3.93 16.36 -22.07
CA TRP A 202 3.28 15.12 -22.49
C TRP A 202 2.23 14.57 -21.54
N VAL A 203 2.24 14.96 -20.25
CA VAL A 203 1.21 14.47 -19.34
C VAL A 203 -0.09 15.26 -19.58
N PRO A 204 -1.23 14.58 -19.89
CA PRO A 204 -2.50 15.24 -20.12
C PRO A 204 -2.94 16.05 -18.90
N GLN A 205 -3.30 17.30 -19.12
CA GLN A 205 -3.80 18.21 -18.08
C GLN A 205 -5.19 18.70 -18.44
N ILE A 206 -6.07 18.80 -17.46
CA ILE A 206 -7.41 19.37 -17.66
C ILE A 206 -7.23 20.88 -17.78
N LYS A 207 -7.58 21.43 -18.96
CA LYS A 207 -7.57 22.87 -19.20
C LYS A 207 -8.86 23.50 -18.65
N GLY A 208 -8.75 24.58 -17.89
CA GLY A 208 -9.91 25.38 -17.49
C GLY A 208 -10.50 25.07 -16.10
N VAL A 209 -9.85 24.27 -15.28
CA VAL A 209 -10.17 24.08 -13.86
C VAL A 209 -9.06 24.74 -13.05
N SER A 210 -9.21 26.02 -12.75
CA SER A 210 -8.36 26.78 -11.82
C SER A 210 -9.26 27.38 -10.74
#